data_03acdf0d151c3b664cb4b121e2069530
#
_entry.id   03acdf0d151c3b664cb4b121e2069530
#
_cell.length_a   1.000
_cell.length_b   1.000
_cell.length_c   1.000
_cell.angle_alpha   90.00
_cell.angle_beta   90.00
_cell.angle_gamma   90.00
#
_symmetry.space_group_name_H-M   'P 1'
#
loop_
_entity.id
_entity.type
_entity.pdbx_description
1 polymer ?
#
loop_
_entity_poly.entity_id
_entity_poly.type
_entity_poly.pdbx_seq_one_letter_code
_entity_poly.pdbx_strand_id
1 'polypeptide(L)'
;MIIPDNLSGFVNVTASVDIVDVLKALPEQLRDQGITFATPSELCEQLESVGPLPVEYPTTWVDEERDLSPWLGNVMQQEALDKLYSVADRVRIGGDKRLRQDWDYLQASNNLRFISTKANSYGGYRGIYSSPYDAFTNYMNILGDFITRVNELYPLEIDNDELNALLTTIKNQGDELEAKDK
;
A
#
# COMPACT_ATOMS: atom_id res chain seq x y z
N MET A 1 15.77 19.44 0.78
CA MET A 1 14.43 19.90 0.31
C MET A 1 13.74 18.68 -0.26
N ILE A 2 12.79 18.12 0.46
CA ILE A 2 12.02 16.95 -0.01
C ILE A 2 11.01 17.51 -1.01
N ILE A 3 11.15 17.17 -2.28
CA ILE A 3 10.16 17.50 -3.32
C ILE A 3 9.06 16.43 -3.18
N PRO A 4 7.82 16.79 -2.85
CA PRO A 4 6.75 15.81 -2.78
C PRO A 4 6.51 15.19 -4.16
N ASP A 5 6.24 13.88 -4.20
CA ASP A 5 5.99 13.09 -5.41
C ASP A 5 4.79 13.57 -6.25
N ASN A 6 4.07 14.59 -5.80
CA ASN A 6 2.89 15.11 -6.45
C ASN A 6 3.12 16.54 -6.98
N LEU A 7 3.74 16.63 -8.14
CA LEU A 7 3.88 17.89 -8.90
C LEU A 7 2.56 18.40 -9.49
N SER A 8 1.46 17.68 -9.35
CA SER A 8 0.16 18.07 -9.90
C SER A 8 -0.42 19.36 -9.30
N GLY A 9 0.05 19.79 -8.13
CA GLY A 9 -0.35 21.07 -7.53
C GLY A 9 0.31 22.32 -8.15
N PHE A 10 1.34 22.16 -8.97
CA PHE A 10 2.06 23.27 -9.60
C PHE A 10 1.63 23.59 -11.03
N VAL A 11 0.73 22.80 -11.63
CA VAL A 11 0.41 22.87 -13.07
C VAL A 11 -0.70 23.88 -13.41
N ASN A 12 -1.14 24.71 -12.49
CA ASN A 12 -2.09 25.80 -12.79
C ASN A 12 -1.44 27.17 -13.03
N VAL A 13 -0.17 27.19 -13.38
CA VAL A 13 0.45 28.41 -13.91
C VAL A 13 0.29 28.37 -15.43
N THR A 14 -0.65 29.13 -15.94
CA THR A 14 -0.75 29.53 -17.35
C THR A 14 0.44 30.39 -17.75
N ALA A 15 1.63 29.82 -17.70
CA ALA A 15 2.83 30.44 -18.25
C ALA A 15 3.26 29.61 -19.46
N SER A 16 3.58 30.31 -20.53
CA SER A 16 4.07 29.80 -21.79
C SER A 16 5.47 29.13 -21.74
N VAL A 17 5.89 28.69 -20.57
CA VAL A 17 7.16 28.00 -20.34
C VAL A 17 6.85 26.55 -20.06
N ASP A 18 7.44 25.65 -20.85
CA ASP A 18 7.35 24.21 -20.57
C ASP A 18 8.03 23.91 -19.23
N ILE A 19 7.25 23.47 -18.24
CA ILE A 19 7.75 23.10 -16.91
C ILE A 19 8.85 22.05 -16.99
N VAL A 20 8.82 21.20 -18.00
CA VAL A 20 9.83 20.17 -18.25
C VAL A 20 11.18 20.81 -18.59
N ASP A 21 11.20 21.87 -19.38
CA ASP A 21 12.43 22.58 -19.73
C ASP A 21 13.00 23.33 -18.53
N VAL A 22 12.15 23.91 -17.68
CA VAL A 22 12.57 24.50 -16.41
C VAL A 22 13.19 23.46 -15.49
N LEU A 23 12.56 22.28 -15.34
CA LEU A 23 13.08 21.22 -14.49
C LEU A 23 14.39 20.62 -15.02
N LYS A 24 14.60 20.58 -16.33
CA LYS A 24 15.87 20.14 -16.93
C LYS A 24 17.01 21.14 -16.68
N ALA A 25 16.72 22.44 -16.79
CA ALA A 25 17.73 23.50 -16.61
C ALA A 25 18.04 23.78 -15.13
N LEU A 26 17.09 23.53 -14.22
CA LEU A 26 17.18 23.88 -12.81
C LEU A 26 18.42 23.31 -12.09
N PRO A 27 18.80 22.03 -12.26
CA PRO A 27 19.99 21.47 -11.58
C PRO A 27 21.30 22.18 -11.96
N GLU A 28 21.44 22.56 -13.21
CA GLU A 28 22.64 23.26 -13.69
C GLU A 28 22.71 24.68 -13.13
N GLN A 29 21.62 25.43 -13.23
CA GLN A 29 21.51 26.79 -12.69
C GLN A 29 21.75 26.84 -11.17
N LEU A 30 21.28 25.84 -10.42
CA LEU A 30 21.48 25.78 -8.98
C LEU A 30 22.96 25.46 -8.64
N ARG A 31 23.62 24.60 -9.42
CA ARG A 31 25.06 24.35 -9.26
C ARG A 31 25.91 25.60 -9.49
N ASP A 32 25.56 26.41 -10.51
CA ASP A 32 26.24 27.65 -10.81
C ASP A 32 26.12 28.68 -9.67
N GLN A 33 25.07 28.54 -8.85
CA GLN A 33 24.88 29.33 -7.64
C GLN A 33 25.53 28.72 -6.38
N GLY A 34 26.31 27.65 -6.53
CA GLY A 34 27.00 26.99 -5.43
C GLY A 34 26.12 26.02 -4.62
N ILE A 35 24.94 25.64 -5.13
CA ILE A 35 24.09 24.66 -4.46
C ILE A 35 24.50 23.27 -4.94
N THR A 36 24.84 22.40 -3.98
CA THR A 36 25.14 21.00 -4.23
C THR A 36 23.91 20.12 -4.06
N PHE A 37 23.83 19.08 -4.88
CA PHE A 37 22.77 18.07 -4.76
C PHE A 37 23.33 16.86 -4.03
N ALA A 38 22.54 16.31 -3.12
CA ALA A 38 22.86 15.08 -2.41
C ALA A 38 21.61 14.24 -2.24
N THR A 39 21.75 12.94 -2.25
CA THR A 39 20.68 12.02 -1.86
C THR A 39 20.49 12.01 -0.33
N PRO A 40 19.33 11.59 0.19
CA PRO A 40 19.14 11.45 1.63
C PRO A 40 20.20 10.56 2.30
N SER A 41 20.65 9.49 1.63
CA SER A 41 21.69 8.59 2.14
C SER A 41 23.04 9.30 2.29
N GLU A 42 23.46 10.05 1.28
CA GLU A 42 24.70 10.86 1.33
C GLU A 42 24.63 11.91 2.45
N LEU A 43 23.47 12.53 2.67
CA LEU A 43 23.30 13.48 3.77
C LEU A 43 23.37 12.80 5.14
N CYS A 44 22.83 11.59 5.28
CA CYS A 44 22.95 10.82 6.52
C CYS A 44 24.40 10.40 6.84
N GLU A 45 25.23 10.23 5.81
CA GLU A 45 26.66 9.91 5.98
C GLU A 45 27.51 11.15 6.30
N GLN A 46 27.12 12.32 5.79
CA GLN A 46 27.90 13.57 5.89
C GLN A 46 27.51 14.45 7.07
N LEU A 47 26.28 14.35 7.53
CA LEU A 47 25.74 15.22 8.57
C LEU A 47 25.49 14.44 9.86
N GLU A 48 25.88 15.05 10.98
CA GLU A 48 25.53 14.53 12.29
C GLU A 48 24.07 14.83 12.62
N SER A 49 23.42 13.89 13.33
CA SER A 49 22.05 14.09 13.83
C SER A 49 22.03 15.21 14.87
N VAL A 50 21.19 16.22 14.63
CA VAL A 50 21.03 17.34 15.58
C VAL A 50 20.09 17.02 16.73
N GLY A 51 19.34 15.94 16.67
CA GLY A 51 18.44 15.49 17.73
C GLY A 51 17.25 14.69 17.21
N PRO A 52 16.44 14.10 18.12
CA PRO A 52 15.22 13.42 17.75
C PRO A 52 14.13 14.41 17.35
N LEU A 53 13.38 14.08 16.30
CA LEU A 53 12.15 14.77 15.94
C LEU A 53 10.96 13.98 16.50
N PRO A 54 10.26 14.46 17.54
CA PRO A 54 9.10 13.78 18.06
C PRO A 54 7.94 13.86 17.04
N VAL A 55 7.36 12.72 16.70
CA VAL A 55 6.14 12.61 15.90
C VAL A 55 5.10 11.93 16.79
N GLU A 56 4.30 12.72 17.49
CA GLU A 56 3.34 12.23 18.48
C GLU A 56 2.11 11.60 17.85
N TYR A 57 1.73 12.08 16.66
CA TYR A 57 0.53 11.63 15.95
C TYR A 57 0.86 11.34 14.49
N PRO A 58 0.16 10.36 13.87
CA PRO A 58 0.28 10.14 12.43
C PRO A 58 -0.08 11.40 11.66
N THR A 59 0.84 11.88 10.84
CA THR A 59 0.67 13.07 10.02
C THR A 59 0.79 12.73 8.56
N THR A 60 0.06 13.47 7.72
CA THR A 60 0.11 13.34 6.27
C THR A 60 0.35 14.70 5.61
N TRP A 61 0.61 14.68 4.32
CA TRP A 61 0.77 15.90 3.52
C TRP A 61 -0.55 16.39 2.93
N VAL A 62 -1.63 15.61 3.08
CA VAL A 62 -2.92 15.86 2.44
C VAL A 62 -3.78 16.73 3.35
N ASP A 63 -4.47 17.68 2.70
CA ASP A 63 -5.43 18.64 3.26
C ASP A 63 -4.92 19.53 4.42
N GLU A 64 -5.82 20.28 5.03
CA GLU A 64 -5.47 21.26 6.06
C GLU A 64 -5.21 20.60 7.42
N GLU A 65 -5.92 19.51 7.72
CA GLU A 65 -5.81 18.79 8.99
C GLU A 65 -4.51 17.98 9.10
N ARG A 66 -3.90 17.62 7.95
CA ARG A 66 -2.65 16.86 7.92
C ARG A 66 -2.69 15.53 8.69
N ASP A 67 -3.86 14.95 8.82
CA ASP A 67 -4.14 13.69 9.55
C ASP A 67 -4.45 12.52 8.59
N LEU A 68 -4.91 11.39 9.14
CA LEU A 68 -5.27 10.20 8.36
C LEU A 68 -6.71 10.21 7.81
N SER A 69 -7.50 11.26 8.08
CA SER A 69 -8.90 11.29 7.67
C SER A 69 -9.16 11.14 6.15
N PRO A 70 -8.23 11.53 5.24
CA PRO A 70 -8.40 11.25 3.82
C PRO A 70 -8.45 9.76 3.46
N TRP A 71 -7.92 8.88 4.31
CA TRP A 71 -7.86 7.42 4.10
C TRP A 71 -8.67 6.61 5.08
N LEU A 72 -8.94 7.15 6.28
CA LEU A 72 -9.61 6.45 7.38
C LEU A 72 -10.76 7.24 7.99
N GLY A 73 -11.23 8.29 7.31
CA GLY A 73 -12.18 9.24 7.85
C GLY A 73 -13.65 8.79 7.82
N ASN A 74 -13.99 7.71 7.14
CA ASN A 74 -15.36 7.22 7.07
C ASN A 74 -15.46 5.71 7.26
N VAL A 75 -16.67 5.22 7.53
CA VAL A 75 -16.95 3.80 7.83
C VAL A 75 -16.59 2.88 6.67
N MET A 76 -16.80 3.31 5.42
CA MET A 76 -16.47 2.51 4.23
C MET A 76 -14.96 2.27 4.12
N GLN A 77 -14.15 3.29 4.40
CA GLN A 77 -12.70 3.18 4.42
C GLN A 77 -12.22 2.25 5.52
N GLN A 78 -12.80 2.36 6.71
CA GLN A 78 -12.48 1.50 7.84
C GLN A 78 -12.85 0.04 7.55
N GLU A 79 -14.05 -0.21 7.04
CA GLU A 79 -14.49 -1.56 6.66
C GLU A 79 -13.60 -2.17 5.58
N ALA A 80 -13.23 -1.40 4.57
CA ALA A 80 -12.34 -1.86 3.51
C ALA A 80 -10.96 -2.26 4.07
N LEU A 81 -10.41 -1.46 4.97
CA LEU A 81 -9.14 -1.73 5.63
C LEU A 81 -9.21 -2.95 6.53
N ASP A 82 -10.23 -3.04 7.38
CA ASP A 82 -10.41 -4.16 8.31
C ASP A 82 -10.52 -5.49 7.55
N LYS A 83 -11.30 -5.52 6.47
CA LYS A 83 -11.41 -6.70 5.62
C LYS A 83 -10.11 -7.05 4.92
N LEU A 84 -9.38 -6.05 4.40
CA LEU A 84 -8.08 -6.28 3.78
C LEU A 84 -7.10 -6.95 4.75
N TYR A 85 -7.02 -6.42 5.97
CA TYR A 85 -6.08 -6.93 6.99
C TYR A 85 -6.56 -8.18 7.71
N SER A 86 -7.84 -8.56 7.60
CA SER A 86 -8.36 -9.82 8.18
C SER A 86 -7.68 -11.08 7.62
N VAL A 87 -7.08 -10.99 6.44
CA VAL A 87 -6.36 -12.10 5.80
C VAL A 87 -4.84 -11.95 5.81
N ALA A 88 -4.32 -10.88 6.43
CA ALA A 88 -2.91 -10.50 6.37
C ALA A 88 -1.94 -11.62 6.78
N ASP A 89 -2.21 -12.27 7.90
CA ASP A 89 -1.32 -13.32 8.44
C ASP A 89 -1.28 -14.53 7.53
N ARG A 90 -2.42 -14.94 6.98
CA ARG A 90 -2.51 -16.06 6.03
C ARG A 90 -1.74 -15.78 4.74
N VAL A 91 -1.84 -14.56 4.21
CA VAL A 91 -1.08 -14.15 3.02
C VAL A 91 0.41 -14.08 3.29
N ARG A 92 0.82 -13.60 4.48
CA ARG A 92 2.23 -13.48 4.86
C ARG A 92 2.89 -14.84 5.08
N ILE A 93 2.19 -15.76 5.75
CA ILE A 93 2.70 -17.09 6.13
C ILE A 93 2.56 -18.07 4.98
N GLY A 94 1.49 -17.99 4.18
CA GLY A 94 1.13 -18.96 3.16
C GLY A 94 2.11 -19.12 1.99
N GLY A 95 2.95 -18.14 1.73
CA GLY A 95 4.06 -18.23 0.76
C GLY A 95 3.67 -18.15 -0.72
N ASP A 96 2.39 -18.01 -1.09
CA ASP A 96 1.98 -17.81 -2.47
C ASP A 96 2.36 -16.39 -2.94
N LYS A 97 3.24 -16.32 -3.95
CA LYS A 97 3.78 -15.05 -4.45
C LYS A 97 2.73 -14.19 -5.18
N ARG A 98 1.75 -14.81 -5.84
CA ARG A 98 0.71 -14.08 -6.57
C ARG A 98 -0.28 -13.46 -5.60
N LEU A 99 -0.74 -14.22 -4.61
CA LEU A 99 -1.60 -13.68 -3.55
C LEU A 99 -0.91 -12.55 -2.80
N ARG A 100 0.39 -12.69 -2.51
CA ARG A 100 1.14 -11.62 -1.85
C ARG A 100 1.22 -10.37 -2.71
N GLN A 101 1.47 -10.50 -4.00
CA GLN A 101 1.51 -9.37 -4.93
C GLN A 101 0.14 -8.70 -5.06
N ASP A 102 -0.95 -9.48 -5.18
CA ASP A 102 -2.30 -8.94 -5.23
C ASP A 102 -2.65 -8.19 -3.94
N TRP A 103 -2.25 -8.74 -2.78
CA TRP A 103 -2.43 -8.08 -1.49
C TRP A 103 -1.65 -6.78 -1.38
N ASP A 104 -0.42 -6.73 -1.90
CA ASP A 104 0.39 -5.50 -1.95
C ASP A 104 -0.29 -4.42 -2.83
N TYR A 105 -0.88 -4.79 -3.97
CA TYR A 105 -1.65 -3.86 -4.80
C TYR A 105 -2.93 -3.36 -4.11
N LEU A 106 -3.62 -4.22 -3.39
CA LEU A 106 -4.83 -3.84 -2.63
C LEU A 106 -4.52 -2.87 -1.49
N GLN A 107 -3.31 -2.87 -0.95
CA GLN A 107 -2.84 -1.93 0.08
C GLN A 107 -2.52 -0.54 -0.46
N ALA A 108 -2.52 -0.31 -1.78
CA ALA A 108 -2.22 1.00 -2.33
C ALA A 108 -3.15 2.07 -1.73
N SER A 109 -2.57 3.10 -1.13
CA SER A 109 -3.30 4.13 -0.38
C SER A 109 -4.37 4.85 -1.21
N ASN A 110 -4.19 4.94 -2.54
CA ASN A 110 -5.17 5.53 -3.43
C ASN A 110 -6.51 4.78 -3.42
N ASN A 111 -6.51 3.46 -3.22
CA ASN A 111 -7.75 2.69 -3.13
C ASN A 111 -8.66 3.23 -2.02
N LEU A 112 -8.11 3.48 -0.84
CA LEU A 112 -8.85 4.06 0.28
C LEU A 112 -9.18 5.54 0.04
N ARG A 113 -8.29 6.28 -0.60
CA ARG A 113 -8.51 7.69 -0.89
C ARG A 113 -9.68 7.92 -1.85
N PHE A 114 -9.89 7.06 -2.84
CA PHE A 114 -11.05 7.15 -3.75
C PHE A 114 -12.38 6.96 -3.03
N ILE A 115 -12.38 6.25 -1.90
CA ILE A 115 -13.55 6.00 -1.05
C ILE A 115 -13.84 7.18 -0.10
N SER A 116 -12.94 8.15 0.00
CA SER A 116 -13.11 9.30 0.88
C SER A 116 -14.33 10.15 0.49
N THR A 117 -15.17 10.45 1.47
CA THR A 117 -16.29 11.39 1.34
C THR A 117 -15.90 12.82 1.70
N LYS A 118 -14.65 13.03 2.14
CA LYS A 118 -14.14 14.35 2.54
C LYS A 118 -13.96 15.23 1.31
N ALA A 119 -14.53 16.42 1.35
CA ALA A 119 -14.31 17.43 0.32
C ALA A 119 -12.87 17.94 0.44
N ASN A 120 -12.08 17.76 -0.60
CA ASN A 120 -10.72 18.29 -0.63
C ASN A 120 -10.73 19.75 -1.03
N SER A 121 -9.97 20.58 -0.34
CA SER A 121 -9.68 21.97 -0.70
C SER A 121 -9.04 22.11 -2.09
N TYR A 122 -8.49 21.03 -2.63
CA TYR A 122 -7.86 20.94 -3.95
C TYR A 122 -8.74 20.29 -5.03
N GLY A 123 -10.09 20.42 -4.93
CA GLY A 123 -11.02 19.89 -5.92
C GLY A 123 -11.00 18.36 -5.94
N GLY A 124 -11.83 17.76 -5.13
CA GLY A 124 -11.97 16.33 -4.87
C GLY A 124 -11.38 15.39 -5.91
N TYR A 125 -10.24 14.80 -5.61
CA TYR A 125 -9.67 13.76 -6.45
C TYR A 125 -10.52 12.49 -6.31
N ARG A 126 -11.37 12.26 -7.29
CA ARG A 126 -12.22 11.07 -7.37
C ARG A 126 -11.63 9.97 -8.26
N GLY A 127 -10.46 10.23 -8.85
CA GLY A 127 -9.84 9.31 -9.78
C GLY A 127 -10.75 9.02 -10.97
N ILE A 128 -10.87 7.74 -11.30
CA ILE A 128 -11.72 7.23 -12.41
C ILE A 128 -13.16 6.95 -11.99
N TYR A 129 -13.52 7.13 -10.72
CA TYR A 129 -14.82 6.80 -10.17
C TYR A 129 -15.76 8.01 -10.16
N SER A 130 -17.06 7.76 -10.41
CA SER A 130 -18.10 8.80 -10.40
C SER A 130 -18.42 9.26 -8.97
N SER A 131 -18.25 8.38 -7.99
CA SER A 131 -18.52 8.66 -6.59
C SER A 131 -17.64 7.82 -5.66
N PRO A 132 -17.50 8.20 -4.38
CA PRO A 132 -16.85 7.36 -3.37
C PRO A 132 -17.53 6.00 -3.18
N TYR A 133 -18.85 5.94 -3.39
CA TYR A 133 -19.62 4.70 -3.30
C TYR A 133 -19.29 3.72 -4.43
N ASP A 134 -19.11 4.23 -5.65
CA ASP A 134 -18.68 3.42 -6.79
C ASP A 134 -17.27 2.87 -6.56
N ALA A 135 -16.37 3.71 -6.03
CA ALA A 135 -15.02 3.29 -5.65
C ALA A 135 -15.05 2.20 -4.58
N PHE A 136 -15.87 2.38 -3.53
CA PHE A 136 -16.05 1.39 -2.47
C PHE A 136 -16.60 0.08 -3.00
N THR A 137 -17.67 0.12 -3.79
CA THR A 137 -18.29 -1.09 -4.36
C THR A 137 -17.30 -1.86 -5.23
N ASN A 138 -16.58 -1.16 -6.10
CA ASN A 138 -15.58 -1.80 -6.96
C ASN A 138 -14.44 -2.41 -6.15
N TYR A 139 -13.91 -1.67 -5.17
CA TYR A 139 -12.84 -2.15 -4.30
C TYR A 139 -13.28 -3.39 -3.51
N MET A 140 -14.48 -3.37 -2.92
CA MET A 140 -15.03 -4.48 -2.13
C MET A 140 -15.29 -5.73 -2.97
N ASN A 141 -15.68 -5.58 -4.24
CA ASN A 141 -15.85 -6.71 -5.15
C ASN A 141 -14.50 -7.39 -5.43
N ILE A 142 -13.46 -6.59 -5.73
CA ILE A 142 -12.10 -7.12 -5.96
C ILE A 142 -11.54 -7.76 -4.68
N LEU A 143 -11.72 -7.10 -3.53
CA LEU A 143 -11.28 -7.61 -2.24
C LEU A 143 -12.03 -8.89 -1.85
N GLY A 144 -13.33 -8.99 -2.15
CA GLY A 144 -14.13 -10.19 -1.93
C GLY A 144 -13.61 -11.38 -2.72
N ASP A 145 -13.31 -11.21 -4.00
CA ASP A 145 -12.68 -12.24 -4.83
C ASP A 145 -11.30 -12.66 -4.26
N PHE A 146 -10.49 -11.68 -3.88
CA PHE A 146 -9.20 -11.94 -3.27
C PHE A 146 -9.31 -12.76 -1.97
N ILE A 147 -10.23 -12.39 -1.07
CA ILE A 147 -10.48 -13.12 0.19
C ILE A 147 -10.95 -14.54 -0.09
N THR A 148 -11.79 -14.75 -1.09
CA THR A 148 -12.25 -16.09 -1.50
C THR A 148 -11.06 -16.95 -1.90
N ARG A 149 -10.16 -16.46 -2.75
CA ARG A 149 -8.93 -17.16 -3.14
C ARG A 149 -8.01 -17.47 -1.95
N VAL A 150 -7.90 -16.53 -0.99
CA VAL A 150 -7.14 -16.77 0.25
C VAL A 150 -7.80 -17.87 1.08
N ASN A 151 -9.12 -17.89 1.22
CA ASN A 151 -9.85 -18.92 1.97
C ASN A 151 -9.74 -20.30 1.35
N GLU A 152 -9.73 -20.38 0.02
CA GLU A 152 -9.56 -21.64 -0.71
C GLU A 152 -8.15 -22.23 -0.51
N LEU A 153 -7.12 -21.39 -0.54
CA LEU A 153 -5.73 -21.84 -0.40
C LEU A 153 -5.29 -21.98 1.07
N TYR A 154 -5.84 -21.18 1.95
CA TYR A 154 -5.48 -21.13 3.37
C TYR A 154 -6.74 -21.05 4.23
N PRO A 155 -7.53 -22.13 4.35
CA PRO A 155 -8.75 -22.16 5.14
C PRO A 155 -8.46 -21.87 6.62
N LEU A 156 -9.39 -21.22 7.30
CA LEU A 156 -9.31 -20.92 8.74
C LEU A 156 -9.58 -22.17 9.59
N GLU A 157 -10.43 -23.04 9.11
CA GLU A 157 -10.77 -24.30 9.77
C GLU A 157 -10.15 -25.44 8.98
N ILE A 158 -9.28 -26.19 9.64
CA ILE A 158 -8.81 -27.49 9.14
C ILE A 158 -9.94 -28.46 9.45
N ASP A 159 -10.55 -29.04 8.45
CA ASP A 159 -11.44 -30.18 8.65
C ASP A 159 -10.65 -31.29 9.31
N ASN A 160 -11.01 -31.59 10.56
CA ASN A 160 -10.32 -32.60 11.35
C ASN A 160 -10.36 -33.99 10.69
N ASP A 161 -11.39 -34.28 9.89
CA ASP A 161 -11.52 -35.52 9.14
C ASP A 161 -10.51 -35.57 7.99
N GLU A 162 -10.31 -34.46 7.27
CA GLU A 162 -9.30 -34.34 6.22
C GLU A 162 -7.87 -34.39 6.79
N LEU A 163 -7.62 -33.74 7.93
CA LEU A 163 -6.35 -33.81 8.63
C LEU A 163 -6.03 -35.25 9.08
N ASN A 164 -6.99 -35.96 9.65
CA ASN A 164 -6.83 -37.36 10.06
C ASN A 164 -6.60 -38.29 8.88
N ALA A 165 -7.25 -38.06 7.76
CA ALA A 165 -7.03 -38.80 6.52
C ALA A 165 -5.61 -38.60 5.96
N LEU A 166 -5.13 -37.34 5.96
CA LEU A 166 -3.76 -36.99 5.57
C LEU A 166 -2.71 -37.61 6.48
N LEU A 167 -2.90 -37.56 7.80
CA LEU A 167 -1.99 -38.18 8.76
C LEU A 167 -1.92 -39.69 8.61
N THR A 168 -3.06 -40.35 8.34
CA THR A 168 -3.13 -41.77 8.05
C THR A 168 -2.37 -42.13 6.78
N THR A 169 -2.51 -41.33 5.73
CA THR A 169 -1.80 -41.52 4.46
C THR A 169 -0.28 -41.36 4.64
N ILE A 170 0.17 -40.36 5.34
CA ILE A 170 1.60 -40.14 5.64
C ILE A 170 2.18 -41.28 6.43
N LYS A 171 1.45 -41.79 7.44
CA LYS A 171 1.88 -42.94 8.21
C LYS A 171 2.02 -44.21 7.36
N ASN A 172 1.03 -44.49 6.54
CA ASN A 172 1.05 -45.66 5.64
C ASN A 172 2.22 -45.59 4.63
N GLN A 173 2.50 -44.42 4.08
CA GLN A 173 3.65 -44.20 3.20
C GLN A 173 4.98 -44.36 3.92
N GLY A 174 5.08 -43.92 5.17
CA GLY A 174 6.24 -44.13 6.02
C GLY A 174 6.50 -45.62 6.27
N ASP A 175 5.47 -46.37 6.63
CA ASP A 175 5.54 -47.82 6.89
C ASP A 175 5.94 -48.61 5.62
N GLU A 176 5.44 -48.17 4.44
CA GLU A 176 5.82 -48.78 3.13
C GLU A 176 7.29 -48.51 2.77
N LEU A 177 7.82 -47.34 3.06
CA LEU A 177 9.22 -46.99 2.85
C LEU A 177 10.14 -47.84 3.74
N GLU A 178 9.82 -47.93 5.02
CA GLU A 178 10.59 -48.78 5.96
C GLU A 178 10.56 -50.25 5.61
N ALA A 179 9.47 -50.73 4.98
CA ALA A 179 9.38 -52.12 4.54
C ALA A 179 10.22 -52.40 3.28
N LYS A 180 10.51 -51.40 2.44
CA LYS A 180 11.34 -51.51 1.23
C LYS A 180 12.83 -51.43 1.51
N ASP A 181 13.22 -50.85 2.63
CA ASP A 181 14.62 -50.69 3.06
C ASP A 181 15.15 -51.89 3.89
N LYS A 182 14.32 -52.93 4.12
CA LYS A 182 14.64 -54.21 4.76
C LYS A 182 14.71 -55.32 3.73
#